data_a5a45a4b3b9b48a8093ef7d7ff54d689
#
_entry.id   a5a45a4b3b9b48a8093ef7d7ff54d689
#
_cell.length_a   1.000
_cell.length_b   1.000
_cell.length_c   1.000
_cell.angle_alpha   90.00
_cell.angle_beta   90.00
_cell.angle_gamma   90.00
#
_symmetry.space_group_name_H-M   'P 1'
#
loop_
_entity.id
_entity.type
_entity.pdbx_description
1 polymer ?
#
loop_
_entity_poly.entity_id
_entity_poly.type
_entity_poly.pdbx_seq_one_letter_code
_entity_poly.pdbx_strand_id
1 'polypeptide(L)'
;NIFYKIAYNLLMNYESYIKKSNLKKLVKNKKYDVVIDFDMGLSKYVKMINVNKKIAWIHASIKNWYEKESRIARLGKRLQQYDNIVAICDEMKEETANLFPFLRDKLLRIYNPFNFDRILNLSEERIENKYYDEDFIVAIARLTTHQKDFPTLIKGFKKAKELSNISEKLLILGDGPDREKIEKMIKDENMEKDVILLGSIKNPYPWLKQAKIFVHSSKYEGLPTVLIEALILKKKVISSACPTGPKEILENGKIGDLYEIGDYEKLAYYIVESLKNNNIDKELIKKEIQKFSKEEVIKEYERLILN
;
A
#
# COMPACT_ATOMS: atom_id res chain seq x y z
N ASN A 1 25.43 -12.11 -22.69
CA ASN A 1 25.62 -13.30 -23.52
C ASN A 1 24.39 -13.46 -24.43
N ILE A 2 24.60 -13.50 -25.76
CA ILE A 2 23.55 -13.58 -26.79
C ILE A 2 22.72 -14.86 -26.61
N PHE A 3 23.34 -15.98 -26.29
CA PHE A 3 22.64 -17.23 -26.02
C PHE A 3 21.67 -17.17 -24.86
N TYR A 4 22.03 -16.51 -23.76
CA TYR A 4 21.13 -16.30 -22.61
C TYR A 4 19.91 -15.46 -23.01
N LYS A 5 20.12 -14.41 -23.83
CA LYS A 5 19.05 -13.55 -24.30
C LYS A 5 18.09 -14.27 -25.25
N ILE A 6 18.62 -15.16 -26.11
CA ILE A 6 17.81 -15.99 -27.02
C ILE A 6 17.00 -17.00 -26.19
N ALA A 7 17.65 -17.75 -25.30
CA ALA A 7 16.98 -18.72 -24.43
C ALA A 7 15.89 -18.06 -23.57
N TYR A 8 16.17 -16.90 -22.99
CA TYR A 8 15.19 -16.11 -22.22
C TYR A 8 13.98 -15.71 -23.07
N ASN A 9 14.21 -15.21 -24.29
CA ASN A 9 13.12 -14.84 -25.21
C ASN A 9 12.27 -16.04 -25.63
N LEU A 10 12.87 -17.19 -25.83
CA LEU A 10 12.17 -18.44 -26.17
C LEU A 10 11.29 -18.89 -24.99
N LEU A 11 11.81 -18.86 -23.76
CA LEU A 11 11.04 -19.16 -22.54
C LEU A 11 9.86 -18.20 -22.35
N MET A 12 10.07 -16.91 -22.52
CA MET A 12 9.01 -15.90 -22.41
C MET A 12 7.92 -16.07 -23.48
N ASN A 13 8.31 -16.45 -24.70
CA ASN A 13 7.35 -16.73 -25.78
C ASN A 13 6.56 -18.00 -25.49
N TYR A 14 7.20 -19.05 -24.98
CA TYR A 14 6.55 -20.29 -24.55
C TYR A 14 5.58 -20.08 -23.41
N GLU A 15 5.98 -19.33 -22.37
CA GLU A 15 5.10 -18.93 -21.28
C GLU A 15 3.86 -18.15 -21.78
N SER A 16 4.10 -17.20 -22.69
CA SER A 16 3.02 -16.43 -23.31
C SER A 16 2.05 -17.32 -24.11
N TYR A 17 2.57 -18.32 -24.81
CA TYR A 17 1.78 -19.30 -25.56
C TYR A 17 0.93 -20.16 -24.61
N ILE A 18 1.51 -20.67 -23.51
CA ILE A 18 0.78 -21.45 -22.51
C ILE A 18 -0.33 -20.61 -21.89
N LYS A 19 -0.04 -19.39 -21.44
CA LYS A 19 -1.04 -18.47 -20.88
C LYS A 19 -2.19 -18.23 -21.85
N LYS A 20 -1.87 -18.00 -23.13
CA LYS A 20 -2.87 -17.80 -24.18
C LYS A 20 -3.71 -19.05 -24.43
N SER A 21 -3.09 -20.24 -24.44
CA SER A 21 -3.79 -21.52 -24.63
C SER A 21 -4.73 -21.83 -23.46
N ASN A 22 -4.24 -21.65 -22.23
CA ASN A 22 -5.02 -21.87 -21.02
C ASN A 22 -6.21 -20.89 -20.93
N LEU A 23 -6.00 -19.62 -21.23
CA LEU A 23 -7.07 -18.64 -21.28
C LEU A 23 -8.14 -19.03 -22.31
N LYS A 24 -7.72 -19.44 -23.53
CA LYS A 24 -8.66 -19.93 -24.53
C LYS A 24 -9.49 -21.11 -24.03
N LYS A 25 -8.87 -22.06 -23.32
CA LYS A 25 -9.58 -23.22 -22.74
C LYS A 25 -10.56 -22.79 -21.67
N LEU A 26 -10.16 -21.82 -20.79
CA LEU A 26 -11.00 -21.31 -19.71
C LEU A 26 -12.26 -20.59 -20.22
N VAL A 27 -12.14 -19.82 -21.30
CA VAL A 27 -13.26 -19.05 -21.86
C VAL A 27 -14.05 -19.79 -22.94
N LYS A 28 -13.51 -20.91 -23.47
CA LYS A 28 -14.18 -21.73 -24.47
C LYS A 28 -15.40 -22.41 -23.81
N ASN A 29 -16.57 -22.23 -24.29
CA ASN A 29 -17.83 -22.80 -23.79
C ASN A 29 -18.36 -22.20 -22.48
N LYS A 30 -17.81 -21.07 -22.02
CA LYS A 30 -18.36 -20.34 -20.89
C LYS A 30 -18.83 -18.96 -21.36
N LYS A 31 -20.00 -18.56 -20.92
CA LYS A 31 -20.53 -17.21 -21.10
C LYS A 31 -20.26 -16.45 -19.82
N TYR A 32 -19.49 -15.37 -19.93
CA TYR A 32 -19.26 -14.42 -18.84
C TYR A 32 -19.85 -13.09 -19.26
N ASP A 33 -20.49 -12.38 -18.35
CA ASP A 33 -21.01 -11.05 -18.60
C ASP A 33 -19.92 -10.00 -18.42
N VAL A 34 -19.06 -10.19 -17.43
CA VAL A 34 -18.00 -9.24 -17.07
C VAL A 34 -16.68 -9.98 -16.88
N VAL A 35 -15.58 -9.37 -17.31
CA VAL A 35 -14.20 -9.76 -16.95
C VAL A 35 -13.54 -8.65 -16.18
N ILE A 36 -13.02 -8.99 -15.01
CA ILE A 36 -12.23 -8.11 -14.17
C ILE A 36 -10.78 -8.56 -14.22
N ASP A 37 -9.90 -7.71 -14.73
CA ASP A 37 -8.45 -7.90 -14.75
C ASP A 37 -7.84 -7.15 -13.56
N PHE A 38 -7.65 -7.86 -12.46
CA PHE A 38 -7.37 -7.26 -11.17
C PHE A 38 -5.97 -6.63 -11.03
N ASP A 39 -5.02 -6.98 -11.92
CA ASP A 39 -3.64 -6.48 -11.93
C ASP A 39 -3.12 -6.16 -13.33
N MET A 40 -4.03 -5.93 -14.26
CA MET A 40 -3.69 -5.72 -15.69
C MET A 40 -2.89 -6.90 -16.32
N GLY A 41 -2.84 -8.04 -15.63
CA GLY A 41 -2.13 -9.24 -16.07
C GLY A 41 -2.66 -9.84 -17.36
N LEU A 42 -3.96 -9.67 -17.61
CA LEU A 42 -4.64 -10.10 -18.83
C LEU A 42 -4.54 -9.09 -19.98
N SER A 43 -3.97 -7.90 -19.77
CA SER A 43 -3.97 -6.81 -20.76
C SER A 43 -3.44 -7.19 -22.15
N LYS A 44 -2.54 -8.18 -22.23
CA LYS A 44 -2.06 -8.74 -23.52
C LYS A 44 -3.09 -9.61 -24.26
N TYR A 45 -4.06 -10.15 -23.52
CA TYR A 45 -4.93 -11.23 -23.99
C TYR A 45 -6.41 -10.85 -23.97
N VAL A 46 -6.77 -9.73 -23.35
CA VAL A 46 -8.16 -9.31 -23.11
C VAL A 46 -8.99 -9.24 -24.40
N LYS A 47 -8.38 -8.92 -25.55
CA LYS A 47 -9.04 -8.95 -26.85
C LYS A 47 -9.62 -10.31 -27.23
N MET A 48 -9.09 -11.38 -26.67
CA MET A 48 -9.51 -12.75 -26.97
C MET A 48 -10.73 -13.19 -26.17
N ILE A 49 -11.10 -12.39 -25.17
CA ILE A 49 -12.22 -12.67 -24.29
C ILE A 49 -13.44 -11.94 -24.85
N ASN A 50 -14.43 -12.72 -25.28
CA ASN A 50 -15.70 -12.17 -25.76
C ASN A 50 -16.68 -12.06 -24.59
N VAL A 51 -16.83 -10.85 -24.06
CA VAL A 51 -17.73 -10.51 -22.94
C VAL A 51 -18.28 -9.11 -23.14
N ASN A 52 -19.41 -8.83 -22.50
CA ASN A 52 -20.09 -7.54 -22.62
C ASN A 52 -19.28 -6.41 -22.00
N LYS A 53 -18.56 -6.69 -20.89
CA LYS A 53 -17.83 -5.67 -20.14
C LYS A 53 -16.46 -6.15 -19.68
N LYS A 54 -15.43 -5.33 -19.87
CA LYS A 54 -14.03 -5.58 -19.49
C LYS A 54 -13.56 -4.45 -18.59
N ILE A 55 -13.11 -4.79 -17.40
CA ILE A 55 -12.67 -3.84 -16.39
C ILE A 55 -11.22 -4.16 -16.01
N ALA A 56 -10.35 -3.16 -16.04
CA ALA A 56 -8.99 -3.26 -15.52
C ALA A 56 -8.87 -2.57 -14.17
N TRP A 57 -8.09 -3.15 -13.24
CA TRP A 57 -7.73 -2.54 -11.97
C TRP A 57 -6.26 -2.16 -11.92
N ILE A 58 -5.96 -0.96 -11.41
CA ILE A 58 -4.62 -0.44 -11.20
C ILE A 58 -4.36 -0.35 -9.70
N HIS A 59 -3.46 -1.20 -9.18
CA HIS A 59 -3.14 -1.29 -7.76
C HIS A 59 -1.81 -0.64 -7.36
N ALA A 60 -1.04 -0.15 -8.34
CA ALA A 60 0.23 0.51 -8.11
C ALA A 60 0.45 1.65 -9.10
N SER A 61 1.23 2.65 -8.72
CA SER A 61 1.66 3.73 -9.61
C SER A 61 2.32 3.16 -10.87
N ILE A 62 1.81 3.53 -12.03
CA ILE A 62 2.34 3.08 -13.33
C ILE A 62 3.77 3.57 -13.52
N LYS A 63 4.07 4.81 -13.11
CA LYS A 63 5.42 5.40 -13.19
C LYS A 63 6.43 4.64 -12.35
N ASN A 64 6.03 4.24 -11.14
CA ASN A 64 6.93 3.52 -10.24
C ASN A 64 7.08 2.04 -10.63
N TRP A 65 6.10 1.47 -11.34
CA TRP A 65 6.15 0.08 -11.79
C TRP A 65 6.90 -0.11 -13.11
N TYR A 66 6.84 0.86 -14.01
CA TYR A 66 7.45 0.79 -15.34
C TYR A 66 8.55 1.85 -15.51
N GLU A 67 9.81 1.44 -15.45
CA GLU A 67 10.97 2.32 -15.65
C GLU A 67 11.11 2.86 -17.08
N LYS A 68 10.54 2.15 -18.09
CA LYS A 68 10.74 2.45 -19.52
C LYS A 68 9.47 3.04 -20.12
N GLU A 69 9.57 4.22 -20.69
CA GLU A 69 8.49 4.89 -21.42
C GLU A 69 7.83 4.01 -22.50
N SER A 70 8.63 3.21 -23.21
CA SER A 70 8.11 2.28 -24.23
C SER A 70 7.21 1.18 -23.64
N ARG A 71 7.41 0.81 -22.37
CA ARG A 71 6.53 -0.13 -21.66
C ARG A 71 5.25 0.58 -21.24
N ILE A 72 5.36 1.82 -20.76
CA ILE A 72 4.20 2.68 -20.38
C ILE A 72 3.32 2.90 -21.61
N ALA A 73 3.89 3.35 -22.75
CA ALA A 73 3.14 3.56 -23.97
C ALA A 73 2.42 2.28 -24.48
N ARG A 74 3.07 1.13 -24.35
CA ARG A 74 2.48 -0.17 -24.70
C ARG A 74 1.34 -0.56 -23.76
N LEU A 75 1.46 -0.25 -22.46
CA LEU A 75 0.39 -0.45 -21.51
C LEU A 75 -0.83 0.40 -21.88
N GLY A 76 -0.66 1.68 -22.14
CA GLY A 76 -1.75 2.56 -22.56
C GLY A 76 -2.54 2.03 -23.75
N LYS A 77 -1.84 1.53 -24.81
CA LYS A 77 -2.48 0.89 -25.97
C LYS A 77 -3.28 -0.37 -25.59
N ARG A 78 -2.87 -1.10 -24.55
CA ARG A 78 -3.60 -2.28 -24.06
C ARG A 78 -4.82 -1.89 -23.24
N LEU A 79 -4.69 -0.85 -22.42
CA LEU A 79 -5.77 -0.35 -21.58
C LEU A 79 -6.95 0.20 -22.39
N GLN A 80 -6.73 0.66 -23.63
CA GLN A 80 -7.82 1.05 -24.54
C GLN A 80 -8.86 -0.06 -24.79
N GLN A 81 -8.48 -1.34 -24.57
CA GLN A 81 -9.33 -2.50 -24.83
C GLN A 81 -10.33 -2.79 -23.71
N TYR A 82 -10.21 -2.08 -22.60
CA TYR A 82 -11.14 -2.16 -21.49
C TYR A 82 -12.23 -1.09 -21.62
N ASP A 83 -13.40 -1.42 -21.12
CA ASP A 83 -14.53 -0.47 -21.08
C ASP A 83 -14.35 0.50 -19.93
N ASN A 84 -13.88 0.01 -18.77
CA ASN A 84 -13.56 0.82 -17.61
C ASN A 84 -12.18 0.46 -17.05
N ILE A 85 -11.53 1.45 -16.47
CA ILE A 85 -10.23 1.31 -15.79
C ILE A 85 -10.38 1.92 -14.40
N VAL A 86 -10.21 1.10 -13.38
CA VAL A 86 -10.34 1.49 -11.98
C VAL A 86 -8.97 1.71 -11.37
N ALA A 87 -8.74 2.88 -10.82
CA ALA A 87 -7.63 3.19 -9.93
C ALA A 87 -8.11 3.13 -8.47
N ILE A 88 -7.24 2.69 -7.56
CA ILE A 88 -7.61 2.51 -6.14
C ILE A 88 -7.46 3.77 -5.29
N CYS A 89 -7.03 4.89 -5.88
CA CYS A 89 -7.02 6.21 -5.25
C CYS A 89 -7.06 7.32 -6.32
N ASP A 90 -7.40 8.53 -5.92
CA ASP A 90 -7.54 9.68 -6.84
C ASP A 90 -6.18 10.08 -7.43
N GLU A 91 -5.08 10.05 -6.65
CA GLU A 91 -3.74 10.33 -7.17
C GLU A 91 -3.35 9.35 -8.31
N MET A 92 -3.66 8.06 -8.18
CA MET A 92 -3.39 7.07 -9.25
C MET A 92 -4.29 7.26 -10.45
N LYS A 93 -5.55 7.65 -10.26
CA LYS A 93 -6.46 8.01 -11.35
C LYS A 93 -5.89 9.18 -12.14
N GLU A 94 -5.48 10.26 -11.48
CA GLU A 94 -4.89 11.43 -12.12
C GLU A 94 -3.54 11.11 -12.78
N GLU A 95 -2.67 10.32 -12.14
CA GLU A 95 -1.43 9.83 -12.77
C GLU A 95 -1.74 9.11 -14.09
N THR A 96 -2.73 8.21 -14.07
CA THR A 96 -3.12 7.43 -15.26
C THR A 96 -3.73 8.34 -16.34
N ALA A 97 -4.55 9.31 -15.95
CA ALA A 97 -5.14 10.28 -16.88
C ALA A 97 -4.07 11.15 -17.55
N ASN A 98 -3.03 11.53 -16.80
CA ASN A 98 -1.92 12.33 -17.32
C ASN A 98 -1.00 11.52 -18.25
N LEU A 99 -0.77 10.23 -17.93
CA LEU A 99 -0.01 9.32 -18.79
C LEU A 99 -0.76 8.95 -20.07
N PHE A 100 -2.08 8.84 -19.98
CA PHE A 100 -2.95 8.38 -21.07
C PHE A 100 -4.20 9.25 -21.18
N PRO A 101 -4.08 10.50 -21.68
CA PRO A 101 -5.22 11.43 -21.76
C PRO A 101 -6.43 10.85 -22.53
N PHE A 102 -6.19 9.98 -23.50
CA PHE A 102 -7.20 9.29 -24.30
C PHE A 102 -8.01 8.22 -23.53
N LEU A 103 -7.65 7.93 -22.28
CA LEU A 103 -8.40 6.99 -21.40
C LEU A 103 -9.23 7.71 -20.35
N ARG A 104 -9.19 9.04 -20.28
CA ARG A 104 -9.80 9.84 -19.21
C ARG A 104 -11.27 9.49 -18.95
N ASP A 105 -12.05 9.31 -19.99
CA ASP A 105 -13.49 8.99 -19.89
C ASP A 105 -13.78 7.56 -19.39
N LYS A 106 -12.76 6.69 -19.38
CA LYS A 106 -12.84 5.30 -18.90
C LYS A 106 -12.33 5.15 -17.48
N LEU A 107 -11.69 6.19 -16.92
CA LEU A 107 -11.03 6.13 -15.61
C LEU A 107 -12.02 6.40 -14.47
N LEU A 108 -12.07 5.48 -13.55
CA LEU A 108 -12.85 5.58 -12.32
C LEU A 108 -11.94 5.43 -11.12
N ARG A 109 -12.31 5.99 -9.97
CA ARG A 109 -11.70 5.68 -8.69
C ARG A 109 -12.68 4.82 -7.89
N ILE A 110 -12.23 3.64 -7.45
CA ILE A 110 -12.93 2.80 -6.47
C ILE A 110 -11.87 2.28 -5.50
N TYR A 111 -12.04 2.55 -4.22
CA TYR A 111 -11.12 2.13 -3.18
C TYR A 111 -11.12 0.61 -3.00
N ASN A 112 -10.09 0.08 -2.33
CA ASN A 112 -10.12 -1.27 -1.81
C ASN A 112 -11.10 -1.35 -0.62
N PRO A 113 -11.96 -2.38 -0.53
CA PRO A 113 -12.90 -2.53 0.56
C PRO A 113 -12.23 -3.07 1.84
N PHE A 114 -12.54 -2.46 2.97
CA PHE A 114 -12.08 -2.92 4.29
C PHE A 114 -13.25 -3.45 5.11
N ASN A 115 -13.05 -4.64 5.68
CA ASN A 115 -13.99 -5.19 6.66
C ASN A 115 -13.59 -4.70 8.06
N PHE A 116 -14.22 -3.60 8.51
CA PHE A 116 -13.92 -2.95 9.78
C PHE A 116 -14.14 -3.90 10.96
N ASP A 117 -15.25 -4.62 10.99
CA ASP A 117 -15.57 -5.57 12.07
C ASP A 117 -14.51 -6.66 12.20
N ARG A 118 -14.03 -7.17 11.06
CA ARG A 118 -12.97 -8.18 11.06
C ARG A 118 -11.68 -7.64 11.67
N ILE A 119 -11.28 -6.41 11.31
CA ILE A 119 -10.06 -5.77 11.84
C ILE A 119 -10.20 -5.56 13.34
N LEU A 120 -11.35 -5.03 13.78
CA LEU A 120 -11.65 -4.82 15.19
C LEU A 120 -11.62 -6.14 15.96
N ASN A 121 -12.29 -7.18 15.48
CA ASN A 121 -12.32 -8.49 16.13
C ASN A 121 -10.92 -9.12 16.22
N LEU A 122 -10.13 -9.08 15.14
CA LEU A 122 -8.78 -9.62 15.14
C LEU A 122 -7.82 -8.81 16.05
N SER A 123 -8.12 -7.55 16.32
CA SER A 123 -7.33 -6.72 17.22
C SER A 123 -7.48 -7.10 18.71
N GLU A 124 -8.47 -7.93 19.06
CA GLU A 124 -8.69 -8.40 20.42
C GLU A 124 -7.89 -9.69 20.76
N GLU A 125 -7.18 -10.26 19.78
CA GLU A 125 -6.35 -11.44 20.04
C GLU A 125 -5.23 -11.09 21.04
N ARG A 126 -5.05 -11.97 22.04
CA ARG A 126 -3.98 -11.83 23.02
C ARG A 126 -2.63 -12.18 22.39
N ILE A 127 -1.61 -11.38 22.67
CA ILE A 127 -0.24 -11.60 22.24
C ILE A 127 0.64 -11.96 23.43
N GLU A 128 1.32 -13.09 23.33
CA GLU A 128 2.36 -13.51 24.29
C GLU A 128 3.72 -13.13 23.75
N ASN A 129 4.17 -11.91 24.06
CA ASN A 129 5.47 -11.41 23.64
C ASN A 129 5.96 -10.37 24.66
N LYS A 130 7.23 -10.42 25.03
CA LYS A 130 7.83 -9.54 26.05
C LYS A 130 7.72 -8.04 25.74
N TYR A 131 7.62 -7.65 24.48
CA TYR A 131 7.49 -6.25 24.08
C TYR A 131 6.04 -5.79 24.05
N TYR A 132 5.06 -6.69 24.13
CA TYR A 132 3.66 -6.33 24.00
C TYR A 132 3.12 -5.58 25.24
N ASP A 133 3.69 -5.86 26.41
CA ASP A 133 3.32 -5.21 27.66
C ASP A 133 4.09 -3.90 27.93
N GLU A 134 5.06 -3.55 27.06
CA GLU A 134 5.81 -2.30 27.12
C GLU A 134 5.08 -1.21 26.31
N ASP A 135 5.38 0.06 26.58
CA ASP A 135 4.96 1.16 25.73
C ASP A 135 5.81 1.22 24.45
N PHE A 136 5.18 1.24 23.29
CA PHE A 136 5.88 1.23 22.02
C PHE A 136 5.20 2.05 20.91
N ILE A 137 6.00 2.42 19.93
CA ILE A 137 5.61 2.94 18.62
C ILE A 137 5.72 1.79 17.63
N VAL A 138 4.79 1.66 16.70
CA VAL A 138 4.81 0.57 15.72
C VAL A 138 4.95 1.09 14.29
N ALA A 139 5.75 0.39 13.50
CA ALA A 139 5.77 0.49 12.05
C ALA A 139 5.51 -0.90 11.45
N ILE A 140 4.70 -0.97 10.40
CA ILE A 140 4.37 -2.22 9.71
C ILE A 140 4.75 -2.07 8.25
N ALA A 141 5.77 -2.82 7.81
CA ALA A 141 6.28 -2.67 6.46
C ALA A 141 7.03 -3.92 5.99
N ARG A 142 6.96 -4.21 4.70
CA ARG A 142 7.90 -5.14 4.06
C ARG A 142 9.32 -4.55 4.13
N LEU A 143 10.31 -5.35 4.51
CA LEU A 143 11.69 -4.90 4.65
C LEU A 143 12.37 -4.77 3.27
N THR A 144 12.02 -3.70 2.55
CA THR A 144 12.57 -3.34 1.23
C THR A 144 12.95 -1.86 1.20
N THR A 145 14.23 -1.54 1.20
CA THR A 145 14.74 -0.16 1.28
C THR A 145 14.55 0.66 -0.01
N HIS A 146 14.19 0.00 -1.10
CA HIS A 146 13.84 0.65 -2.36
C HIS A 146 12.55 1.46 -2.22
N GLN A 147 11.52 0.89 -1.59
CA GLN A 147 10.20 1.49 -1.42
C GLN A 147 10.04 2.13 -0.02
N LYS A 148 10.47 1.42 1.02
CA LYS A 148 10.30 1.85 2.41
C LYS A 148 11.52 2.67 2.87
N ASP A 149 11.24 3.78 3.53
CA ASP A 149 12.27 4.74 3.94
C ASP A 149 12.72 4.50 5.39
N PHE A 150 13.35 3.32 5.61
CA PHE A 150 13.90 2.95 6.91
C PHE A 150 14.97 3.91 7.43
N PRO A 151 15.85 4.52 6.59
CA PRO A 151 16.79 5.52 7.09
C PRO A 151 16.10 6.69 7.78
N THR A 152 15.05 7.24 7.17
CA THR A 152 14.27 8.34 7.77
C THR A 152 13.56 7.89 9.04
N LEU A 153 12.97 6.69 9.04
CA LEU A 153 12.28 6.12 10.20
C LEU A 153 13.22 5.98 11.41
N ILE A 154 14.39 5.35 11.21
CA ILE A 154 15.36 5.07 12.30
C ILE A 154 15.95 6.38 12.82
N LYS A 155 16.40 7.28 11.93
CA LYS A 155 16.96 8.57 12.32
C LYS A 155 15.92 9.47 12.99
N GLY A 156 14.70 9.49 12.51
CA GLY A 156 13.61 10.26 13.12
C GLY A 156 13.28 9.76 14.52
N PHE A 157 13.23 8.44 14.72
CA PHE A 157 13.01 7.87 16.04
C PHE A 157 14.18 8.16 17.00
N LYS A 158 15.44 7.98 16.55
CA LYS A 158 16.63 8.37 17.31
C LYS A 158 16.57 9.85 17.74
N LYS A 159 16.25 10.73 16.79
CA LYS A 159 16.14 12.16 17.06
C LYS A 159 15.03 12.48 18.07
N ALA A 160 13.92 11.76 18.03
CA ALA A 160 12.84 11.91 19.01
C ALA A 160 13.31 11.52 20.42
N LYS A 161 14.11 10.45 20.56
CA LYS A 161 14.72 10.07 21.85
C LYS A 161 15.68 11.14 22.39
N GLU A 162 16.48 11.74 21.51
CA GLU A 162 17.39 12.85 21.87
C GLU A 162 16.63 14.10 22.33
N LEU A 163 15.51 14.42 21.69
CA LEU A 163 14.72 15.62 21.97
C LEU A 163 13.93 15.53 23.28
N SER A 164 13.45 14.35 23.66
CA SER A 164 12.46 14.23 24.75
C SER A 164 12.68 13.03 25.67
N ASN A 165 13.81 12.34 25.56
CA ASN A 165 14.15 11.17 26.38
C ASN A 165 13.00 10.15 26.53
N ILE A 166 12.29 9.87 25.41
CA ILE A 166 11.15 8.95 25.36
C ILE A 166 11.60 7.53 25.70
N SER A 167 10.79 6.83 26.50
CA SER A 167 11.08 5.44 26.93
C SER A 167 10.60 4.39 25.95
N GLU A 168 9.69 4.75 25.09
CA GLU A 168 9.07 3.87 24.10
C GLU A 168 10.11 3.25 23.16
N LYS A 169 9.84 2.01 22.74
CA LYS A 169 10.59 1.35 21.67
C LYS A 169 9.90 1.53 20.31
N LEU A 170 10.67 1.47 19.25
CA LEU A 170 10.13 1.34 17.89
C LEU A 170 10.11 -0.13 17.50
N LEU A 171 8.93 -0.71 17.39
CA LEU A 171 8.73 -2.07 16.93
C LEU A 171 8.40 -2.06 15.43
N ILE A 172 9.19 -2.78 14.64
CA ILE A 172 8.99 -2.90 13.19
C ILE A 172 8.49 -4.32 12.90
N LEU A 173 7.24 -4.41 12.46
CA LEU A 173 6.59 -5.64 12.05
C LEU A 173 6.75 -5.83 10.54
N GLY A 174 7.26 -6.96 10.15
CA GLY A 174 7.44 -7.34 8.76
C GLY A 174 8.77 -8.01 8.50
N ASP A 175 8.91 -8.54 7.30
CA ASP A 175 10.15 -9.17 6.83
C ASP A 175 10.40 -8.84 5.35
N GLY A 176 11.61 -9.12 4.86
CA GLY A 176 11.93 -8.86 3.47
C GLY A 176 13.43 -9.00 3.16
N PRO A 177 13.77 -8.84 1.87
CA PRO A 177 15.14 -9.11 1.40
C PRO A 177 16.21 -8.17 1.97
N ASP A 178 15.83 -7.00 2.46
CA ASP A 178 16.77 -6.01 2.98
C ASP A 178 16.91 -6.06 4.53
N ARG A 179 16.49 -7.15 5.18
CA ARG A 179 16.55 -7.29 6.65
C ARG A 179 17.93 -7.00 7.20
N GLU A 180 18.96 -7.70 6.72
CA GLU A 180 20.34 -7.52 7.18
C GLU A 180 20.85 -6.08 7.00
N LYS A 181 20.45 -5.44 5.90
CA LYS A 181 20.79 -4.05 5.64
C LYS A 181 20.15 -3.10 6.65
N ILE A 182 18.91 -3.38 7.06
CA ILE A 182 18.20 -2.57 8.06
C ILE A 182 18.78 -2.82 9.45
N GLU A 183 19.12 -4.06 9.82
CA GLU A 183 19.83 -4.40 11.06
C GLU A 183 21.15 -3.64 11.16
N LYS A 184 21.89 -3.57 10.04
CA LYS A 184 23.11 -2.76 9.97
C LYS A 184 22.83 -1.27 10.20
N MET A 185 21.78 -0.70 9.57
CA MET A 185 21.41 0.69 9.79
C MET A 185 21.08 0.99 11.26
N ILE A 186 20.35 0.09 11.93
CA ILE A 186 20.02 0.20 13.36
C ILE A 186 21.29 0.23 14.20
N LYS A 187 22.24 -0.66 13.89
CA LYS A 187 23.52 -0.74 14.57
C LYS A 187 24.40 0.50 14.32
N ASP A 188 24.48 0.96 13.07
CA ASP A 188 25.27 2.15 12.71
C ASP A 188 24.74 3.41 13.43
N GLU A 189 23.44 3.43 13.78
CA GLU A 189 22.84 4.50 14.58
C GLU A 189 22.87 4.24 16.10
N ASN A 190 23.43 3.11 16.57
CA ASN A 190 23.47 2.66 17.98
C ASN A 190 22.08 2.53 18.62
N MET A 191 21.09 1.99 17.86
CA MET A 191 19.69 1.92 18.26
C MET A 191 19.19 0.48 18.50
N GLU A 192 20.09 -0.51 18.66
CA GLU A 192 19.73 -1.94 18.77
C GLU A 192 18.84 -2.28 19.99
N LYS A 193 18.92 -1.45 21.05
CA LYS A 193 18.10 -1.62 22.26
C LYS A 193 16.69 -1.02 22.11
N ASP A 194 16.51 -0.09 21.17
CA ASP A 194 15.34 0.76 21.05
C ASP A 194 14.53 0.48 19.77
N VAL A 195 15.17 -0.04 18.72
CA VAL A 195 14.52 -0.41 17.45
C VAL A 195 14.57 -1.92 17.26
N ILE A 196 13.41 -2.56 17.28
CA ILE A 196 13.28 -4.02 17.28
C ILE A 196 12.57 -4.50 16.01
N LEU A 197 13.25 -5.37 15.24
CA LEU A 197 12.63 -6.04 14.08
C LEU A 197 11.94 -7.33 14.54
N LEU A 198 10.63 -7.32 14.65
CA LEU A 198 9.84 -8.47 15.12
C LEU A 198 9.65 -9.58 14.07
N GLY A 199 10.01 -9.31 12.82
CA GLY A 199 9.76 -10.25 11.73
C GLY A 199 8.32 -10.22 11.23
N SER A 200 7.96 -11.20 10.40
CA SER A 200 6.62 -11.33 9.83
C SER A 200 5.62 -11.75 10.90
N ILE A 201 4.61 -10.93 11.13
CA ILE A 201 3.52 -11.19 12.08
C ILE A 201 2.25 -11.48 11.29
N LYS A 202 1.62 -12.63 11.57
CA LYS A 202 0.40 -13.08 10.86
C LYS A 202 -0.79 -12.16 11.13
N ASN A 203 -0.99 -11.76 12.38
CA ASN A 203 -2.01 -10.82 12.80
C ASN A 203 -1.37 -9.58 13.44
N PRO A 204 -1.20 -8.47 12.71
CA PRO A 204 -0.58 -7.26 13.23
C PRO A 204 -1.53 -6.38 14.03
N TYR A 205 -2.84 -6.63 13.99
CA TYR A 205 -3.84 -5.73 14.56
C TYR A 205 -3.77 -5.56 16.07
N PRO A 206 -3.50 -6.59 16.89
CA PRO A 206 -3.30 -6.39 18.33
C PRO A 206 -2.12 -5.46 18.62
N TRP A 207 -1.00 -5.61 17.90
CA TRP A 207 0.15 -4.74 18.01
C TRP A 207 -0.19 -3.30 17.64
N LEU A 208 -0.92 -3.14 16.55
CA LEU A 208 -1.37 -1.83 16.09
C LEU A 208 -2.33 -1.19 17.08
N LYS A 209 -3.24 -1.98 17.68
CA LYS A 209 -4.17 -1.53 18.73
C LYS A 209 -3.44 -1.09 20.00
N GLN A 210 -2.42 -1.82 20.45
CA GLN A 210 -1.67 -1.53 21.68
C GLN A 210 -0.71 -0.34 21.51
N ALA A 211 -0.13 -0.16 20.34
CA ALA A 211 0.85 0.90 20.09
C ALA A 211 0.35 2.29 20.49
N LYS A 212 1.22 3.14 21.00
CA LYS A 212 0.93 4.56 21.26
C LYS A 212 0.71 5.32 19.95
N ILE A 213 1.57 5.07 18.96
CA ILE A 213 1.60 5.74 17.66
C ILE A 213 1.89 4.69 16.58
N PHE A 214 1.24 4.84 15.44
CA PHE A 214 1.64 4.15 14.21
C PHE A 214 2.43 5.10 13.32
N VAL A 215 3.62 4.68 12.90
CA VAL A 215 4.50 5.44 11.99
C VAL A 215 4.64 4.71 10.67
N HIS A 216 4.36 5.41 9.58
CA HIS A 216 4.57 4.95 8.22
C HIS A 216 5.66 5.77 7.53
N SER A 217 6.65 5.11 6.95
CA SER A 217 7.75 5.76 6.25
C SER A 217 8.00 5.06 4.92
N SER A 218 7.63 5.72 3.84
CA SER A 218 7.79 5.22 2.48
C SER A 218 8.18 6.32 1.52
N LYS A 219 8.81 5.93 0.40
CA LYS A 219 9.18 6.83 -0.70
C LYS A 219 8.08 6.92 -1.76
N TYR A 220 7.30 5.86 -1.89
CA TYR A 220 6.12 5.78 -2.76
C TYR A 220 5.22 4.62 -2.33
N GLU A 221 3.93 4.72 -2.64
CA GLU A 221 2.93 3.69 -2.36
C GLU A 221 1.98 3.50 -3.56
N GLY A 222 0.97 2.67 -3.38
CA GLY A 222 -0.26 2.69 -4.14
C GLY A 222 -1.36 3.32 -3.28
N LEU A 223 -2.01 2.47 -2.48
CA LEU A 223 -2.89 2.91 -1.38
C LEU A 223 -2.42 2.14 -0.14
N PRO A 224 -1.66 2.76 0.78
CA PRO A 224 -1.09 2.05 1.93
C PRO A 224 -2.17 1.59 2.90
N THR A 225 -2.58 0.32 2.78
CA THR A 225 -3.68 -0.28 3.55
C THR A 225 -3.46 -0.19 5.05
N VAL A 226 -2.21 -0.26 5.49
CA VAL A 226 -1.83 -0.17 6.91
C VAL A 226 -2.21 1.17 7.57
N LEU A 227 -2.27 2.27 6.80
CA LEU A 227 -2.76 3.56 7.31
C LEU A 227 -4.26 3.48 7.63
N ILE A 228 -5.04 2.89 6.72
CA ILE A 228 -6.48 2.71 6.90
C ILE A 228 -6.74 1.77 8.08
N GLU A 229 -5.97 0.68 8.19
CA GLU A 229 -6.05 -0.28 9.30
C GLU A 229 -5.76 0.41 10.66
N ALA A 230 -4.74 1.29 10.70
CA ALA A 230 -4.41 2.08 11.89
C ALA A 230 -5.55 3.04 12.28
N LEU A 231 -6.15 3.72 11.30
CA LEU A 231 -7.28 4.62 11.51
C LEU A 231 -8.54 3.88 11.97
N ILE A 232 -8.83 2.68 11.44
CA ILE A 232 -9.93 1.82 11.92
C ILE A 232 -9.74 1.50 13.40
N LEU A 233 -8.52 1.23 13.83
CA LEU A 233 -8.15 1.00 15.24
C LEU A 233 -7.98 2.28 16.04
N LYS A 234 -8.33 3.45 15.46
CA LYS A 234 -8.28 4.77 16.12
C LYS A 234 -6.90 5.10 16.66
N LYS A 235 -5.86 4.78 15.90
CA LYS A 235 -4.48 5.12 16.27
C LYS A 235 -4.09 6.50 15.80
N LYS A 236 -3.22 7.16 16.56
CA LYS A 236 -2.49 8.33 16.08
C LYS A 236 -1.55 7.86 14.97
N VAL A 237 -1.66 8.48 13.80
CA VAL A 237 -0.92 8.12 12.59
C VAL A 237 0.03 9.25 12.20
N ILE A 238 1.30 8.90 11.97
CA ILE A 238 2.30 9.77 11.37
C ILE A 238 2.78 9.10 10.09
N SER A 239 2.72 9.78 8.95
CA SER A 239 3.11 9.20 7.66
C SER A 239 3.97 10.14 6.84
N SER A 240 4.88 9.57 6.04
CA SER A 240 5.49 10.31 4.94
C SER A 240 4.41 10.71 3.94
N ALA A 241 4.51 11.94 3.42
CA ALA A 241 3.64 12.48 2.37
C ALA A 241 4.07 11.98 0.98
N CYS A 242 4.42 10.69 0.90
CA CYS A 242 4.90 10.09 -0.34
C CYS A 242 3.77 9.93 -1.39
N PRO A 243 4.09 9.92 -2.69
CA PRO A 243 3.16 9.46 -3.71
C PRO A 243 2.94 7.93 -3.54
N THR A 244 1.78 7.41 -3.64
CA THR A 244 0.40 7.86 -3.75
C THR A 244 -0.34 7.41 -2.49
N GLY A 245 -1.47 8.01 -2.16
CA GLY A 245 -2.40 7.54 -1.13
C GLY A 245 -2.28 8.16 0.28
N PRO A 246 -1.11 8.40 0.91
CA PRO A 246 -1.06 8.90 2.28
C PRO A 246 -1.80 10.23 2.48
N LYS A 247 -1.64 11.20 1.59
CA LYS A 247 -2.35 12.49 1.65
C LYS A 247 -3.86 12.30 1.57
N GLU A 248 -4.32 11.42 0.68
CA GLU A 248 -5.73 11.12 0.47
C GLU A 248 -6.35 10.38 1.66
N ILE A 249 -5.62 9.40 2.23
CA ILE A 249 -6.08 8.65 3.41
C ILE A 249 -6.16 9.55 4.64
N LEU A 250 -5.15 10.41 4.84
CA LEU A 250 -5.05 11.28 6.02
C LEU A 250 -5.75 12.64 5.83
N GLU A 251 -6.56 12.80 4.76
CA GLU A 251 -7.30 14.03 4.46
C GLU A 251 -6.40 15.26 4.52
N ASN A 252 -5.24 15.18 3.84
CA ASN A 252 -4.21 16.23 3.82
C ASN A 252 -3.77 16.70 5.22
N GLY A 253 -3.70 15.76 6.19
CA GLY A 253 -3.23 16.04 7.54
C GLY A 253 -4.34 16.31 8.58
N LYS A 254 -5.63 16.23 8.21
CA LYS A 254 -6.74 16.43 9.17
C LYS A 254 -6.88 15.30 10.20
N ILE A 255 -6.58 14.07 9.79
CA ILE A 255 -6.76 12.87 10.64
C ILE A 255 -5.47 12.10 10.91
N GLY A 256 -4.32 12.73 10.65
CA GLY A 256 -2.99 12.19 10.93
C GLY A 256 -1.92 13.19 10.49
N ASP A 257 -0.70 13.03 10.97
CA ASP A 257 0.39 13.95 10.66
C ASP A 257 1.15 13.50 9.41
N LEU A 258 1.50 14.47 8.55
CA LEU A 258 2.23 14.23 7.31
C LEU A 258 3.59 14.95 7.34
N TYR A 259 4.67 14.23 7.03
CA TYR A 259 6.02 14.80 6.87
C TYR A 259 6.58 14.49 5.47
N GLU A 260 7.45 15.35 4.96
CA GLU A 260 8.06 15.15 3.65
C GLU A 260 9.06 13.97 3.66
N ILE A 261 9.20 13.29 2.52
CA ILE A 261 10.13 12.15 2.38
C ILE A 261 11.55 12.60 2.77
N GLY A 262 12.21 11.84 3.64
CA GLY A 262 13.55 12.16 4.12
C GLY A 262 13.63 13.14 5.29
N ASP A 263 12.53 13.81 5.65
CA ASP A 263 12.48 14.77 6.75
C ASP A 263 12.35 14.05 8.11
N TYR A 264 13.45 13.49 8.57
CA TYR A 264 13.51 12.81 9.86
C TYR A 264 13.37 13.76 11.06
N GLU A 265 13.67 15.05 10.90
CA GLU A 265 13.50 16.04 11.97
C GLU A 265 12.02 16.33 12.22
N LYS A 266 11.24 16.49 11.15
CA LYS A 266 9.80 16.65 11.25
C LYS A 266 9.11 15.40 11.79
N LEU A 267 9.57 14.21 11.36
CA LEU A 267 9.12 12.94 11.93
C LEU A 267 9.38 12.89 13.44
N ALA A 268 10.58 13.24 13.89
CA ALA A 268 10.94 13.27 15.31
C ALA A 268 10.03 14.24 16.11
N TYR A 269 9.82 15.43 15.56
CA TYR A 269 8.90 16.42 16.16
C TYR A 269 7.49 15.82 16.35
N TYR A 270 6.93 15.21 15.32
CA TYR A 270 5.60 14.62 15.41
C TYR A 270 5.53 13.43 16.36
N ILE A 271 6.58 12.61 16.46
CA ILE A 271 6.64 11.53 17.47
C ILE A 271 6.56 12.13 18.88
N VAL A 272 7.40 13.10 19.18
CA VAL A 272 7.45 13.74 20.52
C VAL A 272 6.10 14.39 20.86
N GLU A 273 5.54 15.18 19.97
CA GLU A 273 4.27 15.86 20.19
C GLU A 273 3.10 14.87 20.34
N SER A 274 3.10 13.79 19.55
CA SER A 274 2.06 12.75 19.63
C SER A 274 2.13 11.94 20.93
N LEU A 275 3.32 11.73 21.49
CA LEU A 275 3.48 11.07 22.80
C LEU A 275 3.06 11.97 23.97
N LYS A 276 3.32 13.29 23.88
CA LYS A 276 2.88 14.27 24.88
C LYS A 276 1.37 14.47 24.86
N ASN A 277 0.81 14.51 23.66
CA ASN A 277 -0.62 14.79 23.45
C ASN A 277 -1.21 13.84 22.42
N ASN A 278 -1.74 12.72 22.88
CA ASN A 278 -2.34 11.69 22.04
C ASN A 278 -3.84 11.96 21.78
N ASN A 279 -4.24 13.24 21.72
CA ASN A 279 -5.62 13.58 21.38
C ASN A 279 -5.84 13.33 19.88
N ILE A 280 -6.83 12.48 19.59
CA ILE A 280 -7.33 12.20 18.24
C ILE A 280 -8.83 12.43 18.21
N ASP A 281 -9.30 13.09 17.19
CA ASP A 281 -10.74 13.23 16.94
C ASP A 281 -11.29 11.92 16.34
N LYS A 282 -11.77 11.04 17.26
CA LYS A 282 -12.26 9.71 16.89
C LYS A 282 -13.51 9.75 16.00
N GLU A 283 -14.35 10.79 16.18
CA GLU A 283 -15.56 10.94 15.37
C GLU A 283 -15.21 11.42 13.96
N LEU A 284 -14.29 12.36 13.85
CA LEU A 284 -13.77 12.80 12.55
C LEU A 284 -13.12 11.63 11.80
N ILE A 285 -12.23 10.87 12.47
CA ILE A 285 -11.60 9.69 11.86
C ILE A 285 -12.68 8.73 11.37
N LYS A 286 -13.65 8.36 12.20
CA LYS A 286 -14.73 7.44 11.85
C LYS A 286 -15.51 7.92 10.62
N LYS A 287 -15.81 9.21 10.53
CA LYS A 287 -16.47 9.82 9.38
C LYS A 287 -15.63 9.69 8.10
N GLU A 288 -14.37 10.11 8.17
CA GLU A 288 -13.50 10.20 6.98
C GLU A 288 -13.08 8.83 6.43
N ILE A 289 -12.95 7.80 7.29
CA ILE A 289 -12.61 6.45 6.83
C ILE A 289 -13.82 5.66 6.29
N GLN A 290 -15.05 6.12 6.49
CA GLN A 290 -16.25 5.40 6.06
C GLN A 290 -16.23 5.08 4.56
N LYS A 291 -15.62 5.93 3.75
CA LYS A 291 -15.42 5.72 2.30
C LYS A 291 -14.63 4.46 1.95
N PHE A 292 -13.87 3.89 2.88
CA PHE A 292 -13.11 2.64 2.71
C PHE A 292 -13.88 1.40 3.22
N SER A 293 -15.04 1.58 3.85
CA SER A 293 -15.80 0.43 4.35
C SER A 293 -16.26 -0.48 3.21
N LYS A 294 -16.33 -1.78 3.49
CA LYS A 294 -16.80 -2.75 2.49
C LYS A 294 -18.22 -2.42 2.00
N GLU A 295 -19.05 -1.87 2.87
CA GLU A 295 -20.44 -1.52 2.55
C GLU A 295 -20.52 -0.41 1.50
N GLU A 296 -19.70 0.63 1.63
CA GLU A 296 -19.69 1.74 0.66
C GLU A 296 -18.98 1.33 -0.64
N VAL A 297 -17.83 0.68 -0.53
CA VAL A 297 -17.04 0.29 -1.69
C VAL A 297 -17.77 -0.75 -2.55
N ILE A 298 -18.45 -1.75 -1.94
CA ILE A 298 -19.22 -2.76 -2.69
C ILE A 298 -20.33 -2.10 -3.51
N LYS A 299 -21.00 -1.09 -3.00
CA LYS A 299 -22.00 -0.33 -3.78
C LYS A 299 -21.41 0.30 -5.06
N GLU A 300 -20.16 0.81 -4.98
CA GLU A 300 -19.48 1.35 -6.16
C GLU A 300 -19.15 0.23 -7.17
N TYR A 301 -18.69 -0.94 -6.68
CA TYR A 301 -18.45 -2.12 -7.52
C TYR A 301 -19.72 -2.61 -8.21
N GLU A 302 -20.82 -2.75 -7.47
CA GLU A 302 -22.11 -3.18 -8.02
C GLU A 302 -22.58 -2.23 -9.10
N ARG A 303 -22.55 -0.92 -8.88
CA ARG A 303 -22.89 0.07 -9.89
C ARG A 303 -22.02 -0.07 -11.16
N LEU A 304 -20.71 -0.29 -10.97
CA LEU A 304 -19.80 -0.48 -12.09
C LEU A 304 -20.09 -1.77 -12.86
N ILE A 305 -20.45 -2.85 -12.20
CA ILE A 305 -20.64 -4.17 -12.83
C ILE A 305 -22.02 -4.27 -13.50
N LEU A 306 -23.05 -3.70 -12.89
CA LEU A 306 -24.43 -3.84 -13.33
C LEU A 306 -24.86 -2.82 -14.39
N ASN A 307 -24.18 -1.67 -14.49
CA ASN A 307 -24.37 -0.65 -15.51
C ASN A 307 -23.33 -0.76 -16.62
#